data_5fe60264218635c4a885addeaebf9c62
#
_entry.id   5fe60264218635c4a885addeaebf9c62
#
_cell.length_a   1.000
_cell.length_b   1.000
_cell.length_c   1.000
_cell.angle_alpha   90.00
_cell.angle_beta   90.00
_cell.angle_gamma   90.00
#
_symmetry.space_group_name_H-M   'P 1'
#
loop_
_entity.id
_entity.type
_entity.pdbx_description
1 polymer ?
#
loop_
_entity_poly.entity_id
_entity_poly.type
_entity_poly.pdbx_seq_one_letter_code
_entity_poly.pdbx_strand_id
1 'polypeptide(L)'
;MGGDSGYDDFFAEIAKKHPRISLAVLENGQYDEDWANIHLFPDQLIRAVKDLHPHTVVSVHNSKYALAKHDWNEPIQLLVNNAAREGIRLSVPRIGEVWDLHEKPVLLDPWWQ
;
A
#
# COMPACT_ATOMS: atom_id res chain seq x y z
N MET A 1 -10.16 -2.04 -4.65
CA MET A 1 -8.82 -2.05 -5.28
C MET A 1 -8.57 -0.69 -5.89
N GLY A 2 -7.48 -0.02 -5.52
CA GLY A 2 -6.98 1.19 -6.17
C GLY A 2 -6.17 0.82 -7.42
N GLY A 3 -6.25 1.66 -8.45
CA GLY A 3 -5.31 1.65 -9.56
C GLY A 3 -4.26 2.74 -9.36
N ASP A 4 -3.65 3.18 -10.43
CA ASP A 4 -2.75 4.34 -10.42
C ASP A 4 -3.57 5.57 -10.03
N SER A 5 -3.22 6.17 -8.91
CA SER A 5 -3.89 7.38 -8.43
C SER A 5 -3.00 8.14 -7.47
N GLY A 6 -2.99 9.45 -7.60
CA GLY A 6 -2.46 10.32 -6.57
C GLY A 6 -3.37 10.37 -5.33
N TYR A 7 -2.94 11.09 -4.30
CA TYR A 7 -3.75 11.32 -3.11
C TYR A 7 -4.77 12.44 -3.35
N ASP A 8 -6.02 12.21 -2.92
CA ASP A 8 -7.08 13.20 -2.88
C ASP A 8 -8.15 12.80 -1.84
N ASP A 9 -9.12 13.65 -1.59
CA ASP A 9 -10.20 13.47 -0.60
C ASP A 9 -11.16 12.31 -0.94
N PHE A 10 -11.10 11.76 -2.16
CA PHE A 10 -11.96 10.63 -2.55
C PHE A 10 -11.75 9.39 -1.69
N PHE A 11 -10.59 9.17 -1.09
CA PHE A 11 -10.37 8.07 -0.14
C PHE A 11 -11.30 8.18 1.07
N ALA A 12 -11.41 9.37 1.66
CA ALA A 12 -12.33 9.62 2.76
C ALA A 12 -13.80 9.51 2.32
N GLU A 13 -14.13 9.94 1.11
CA GLU A 13 -15.50 9.80 0.56
C GLU A 13 -15.88 8.34 0.33
N ILE A 14 -14.95 7.50 -0.15
CA ILE A 14 -15.16 6.06 -0.28
C ILE A 14 -15.47 5.45 1.09
N ALA A 15 -14.70 5.80 2.12
CA ALA A 15 -14.92 5.29 3.47
C ALA A 15 -16.29 5.70 4.04
N LYS A 16 -16.76 6.91 3.75
CA LYS A 16 -18.11 7.36 4.14
C LYS A 16 -19.20 6.50 3.48
N LYS A 17 -19.04 6.15 2.22
CA LYS A 17 -19.99 5.30 1.48
C LYS A 17 -19.88 3.82 1.86
N HIS A 18 -18.69 3.37 2.21
CA HIS A 18 -18.37 1.98 2.50
C HIS A 18 -17.60 1.87 3.83
N PRO A 19 -18.25 2.03 4.98
CA PRO A 19 -17.59 2.16 6.29
C PRO A 19 -16.94 0.85 6.79
N ARG A 20 -17.09 -0.26 6.07
CA ARG A 20 -16.51 -1.56 6.40
C ARG A 20 -15.74 -2.11 5.21
N ILE A 21 -14.47 -1.70 5.10
CA ILE A 21 -13.55 -2.18 4.06
C ILE A 21 -12.71 -3.30 4.65
N SER A 22 -12.91 -4.53 4.17
CA SER A 22 -12.16 -5.70 4.64
C SER A 22 -10.71 -5.70 4.13
N LEU A 23 -10.52 -5.27 2.89
CA LEU A 23 -9.22 -5.27 2.22
C LEU A 23 -9.07 -4.03 1.34
N ALA A 24 -7.98 -3.31 1.52
CA ALA A 24 -7.52 -2.30 0.58
C ALA A 24 -6.29 -2.83 -0.17
N VAL A 25 -6.39 -2.91 -1.48
CA VAL A 25 -5.26 -3.20 -2.38
C VAL A 25 -4.86 -1.88 -3.03
N LEU A 26 -3.71 -1.34 -2.66
CA LEU A 26 -3.27 0.00 -3.05
C LEU A 26 -1.92 -0.05 -3.75
N GLU A 27 -1.74 0.84 -4.71
CA GLU A 27 -0.46 1.02 -5.37
C GLU A 27 0.58 1.60 -4.41
N ASN A 28 1.84 1.18 -4.59
CA ASN A 28 2.94 1.62 -3.75
C ASN A 28 4.27 1.39 -4.48
N GLY A 29 4.81 2.40 -5.11
CA GLY A 29 6.16 2.21 -5.56
C GLY A 29 6.57 2.86 -6.85
N GLN A 30 5.69 3.61 -7.46
CA GLN A 30 6.07 4.37 -8.65
C GLN A 30 6.00 5.88 -8.41
N TYR A 31 6.18 6.29 -7.14
CA TYR A 31 6.21 7.69 -6.79
C TYR A 31 7.46 8.40 -7.33
N ASP A 32 7.23 9.51 -7.95
CA ASP A 32 8.23 10.45 -8.45
C ASP A 32 7.62 11.83 -8.52
N GLU A 33 8.41 12.89 -8.43
CA GLU A 33 7.91 14.26 -8.55
C GLU A 33 7.22 14.50 -9.90
N ASP A 34 7.69 13.84 -10.95
CA ASP A 34 7.12 13.91 -12.29
C ASP A 34 5.73 13.24 -12.37
N TRP A 35 5.40 12.36 -11.42
CA TRP A 35 4.16 11.56 -11.36
C TRP A 35 3.34 11.79 -10.08
N ALA A 36 3.54 12.90 -9.41
CA ALA A 36 2.92 13.20 -8.11
C ALA A 36 1.38 13.15 -8.11
N ASN A 37 0.74 13.35 -9.26
CA ASN A 37 -0.71 13.34 -9.40
C ASN A 37 -1.29 11.96 -9.75
N ILE A 38 -0.45 10.98 -10.06
CA ILE A 38 -0.88 9.65 -10.51
C ILE A 38 -0.34 8.51 -9.64
N HIS A 39 0.62 8.78 -8.76
CA HIS A 39 1.17 7.80 -7.82
C HIS A 39 1.28 8.37 -6.42
N LEU A 40 0.96 7.52 -5.43
CA LEU A 40 1.02 7.88 -4.02
C LEU A 40 2.47 7.92 -3.52
N PHE A 41 2.88 9.03 -2.95
CA PHE A 41 4.09 9.07 -2.13
C PHE A 41 3.90 8.26 -0.84
N PRO A 42 4.97 7.78 -0.19
CA PRO A 42 4.86 6.90 0.98
C PRO A 42 4.01 7.45 2.13
N ASP A 43 4.07 8.75 2.40
CA ASP A 43 3.25 9.43 3.39
C ASP A 43 1.78 9.56 2.95
N GLN A 44 1.56 9.81 1.67
CA GLN A 44 0.22 9.87 1.07
C GLN A 44 -0.47 8.51 1.09
N LEU A 45 0.26 7.41 0.86
CA LEU A 45 -0.27 6.06 0.98
C LEU A 45 -0.76 5.78 2.41
N ILE A 46 0.03 6.14 3.43
CA ILE A 46 -0.38 6.00 4.83
C ILE A 46 -1.62 6.85 5.12
N ARG A 47 -1.68 8.07 4.59
CA ARG A 47 -2.85 8.93 4.72
C ARG A 47 -4.08 8.31 4.06
N ALA A 48 -3.97 7.80 2.84
CA ALA A 48 -5.05 7.10 2.15
C ALA A 48 -5.56 5.88 2.95
N VAL A 49 -4.66 5.10 3.55
CA VAL A 49 -5.01 3.98 4.43
C VAL A 49 -5.77 4.48 5.67
N LYS A 50 -5.33 5.56 6.29
CA LYS A 50 -6.02 6.16 7.44
C LYS A 50 -7.41 6.67 7.07
N ASP A 51 -7.57 7.28 5.90
CA ASP A 51 -8.86 7.76 5.41
C ASP A 51 -9.83 6.59 5.12
N LEU A 52 -9.34 5.51 4.53
CA LEU A 52 -10.13 4.32 4.18
C LEU A 52 -10.50 3.45 5.38
N HIS A 53 -9.67 3.42 6.43
CA HIS A 53 -9.80 2.53 7.58
C HIS A 53 -10.03 1.05 7.24
N PRO A 54 -9.25 0.42 6.33
CA PRO A 54 -9.44 -0.98 5.99
C PRO A 54 -9.00 -1.89 7.12
N HIS A 55 -9.59 -3.10 7.17
CA HIS A 55 -9.12 -4.11 8.12
C HIS A 55 -7.71 -4.59 7.78
N THR A 56 -7.40 -4.77 6.50
CA THR A 56 -6.07 -5.19 6.02
C THR A 56 -5.69 -4.42 4.77
N VAL A 57 -4.40 -4.15 4.62
CA VAL A 57 -3.80 -3.53 3.43
C VAL A 57 -2.90 -4.53 2.72
N VAL A 58 -2.97 -4.58 1.40
CA VAL A 58 -1.99 -5.25 0.52
C VAL A 58 -1.45 -4.22 -0.47
N SER A 59 -0.15 -4.21 -0.62
CA SER A 59 0.55 -3.33 -1.54
C SER A 59 0.75 -4.01 -2.89
N VAL A 60 0.56 -3.25 -3.97
CA VAL A 60 0.78 -3.68 -5.35
C VAL A 60 1.56 -2.61 -6.12
N HIS A 61 1.89 -2.88 -7.38
CA HIS A 61 2.59 -1.94 -8.27
C HIS A 61 4.02 -1.62 -7.82
N ASN A 62 4.69 -2.59 -7.20
CA ASN A 62 6.06 -2.48 -6.67
C ASN A 62 6.87 -3.73 -6.91
N SER A 63 8.16 -3.67 -6.62
CA SER A 63 9.09 -4.81 -6.45
C SER A 63 9.38 -5.66 -7.69
N LYS A 64 8.84 -5.33 -8.85
CA LYS A 64 9.17 -6.04 -10.10
C LYS A 64 10.16 -5.26 -10.96
N TYR A 65 10.00 -3.97 -11.03
CA TYR A 65 10.87 -3.06 -11.79
C TYR A 65 11.18 -1.81 -11.00
N ALA A 66 12.38 -1.26 -11.16
CA ALA A 66 12.72 0.09 -10.74
C ALA A 66 12.38 1.04 -11.91
N LEU A 67 11.17 1.56 -11.95
CA LEU A 67 10.73 2.54 -12.96
C LEU A 67 10.94 3.98 -12.51
N ALA A 68 10.70 4.25 -11.23
CA ALA A 68 10.95 5.54 -10.61
C ALA A 68 12.42 5.68 -10.13
N LYS A 69 12.76 6.84 -9.59
CA LYS A 69 14.14 7.21 -9.21
C LYS A 69 14.51 6.73 -7.79
N HIS A 70 14.08 5.55 -7.40
CA HIS A 70 14.39 4.93 -6.11
C HIS A 70 14.70 3.44 -6.28
N ASP A 71 15.29 2.80 -5.26
CA ASP A 71 15.58 1.38 -5.27
C ASP A 71 14.29 0.55 -5.35
N TRP A 72 14.38 -0.63 -5.99
CA TRP A 72 13.22 -1.49 -6.23
C TRP A 72 12.48 -1.95 -4.96
N ASN A 73 13.19 -2.08 -3.84
CA ASN A 73 12.65 -2.53 -2.55
C ASN A 73 12.33 -1.39 -1.58
N GLU A 74 12.73 -0.15 -1.89
CA GLU A 74 12.48 1.01 -1.03
C GLU A 74 10.99 1.19 -0.71
N PRO A 75 10.05 1.12 -1.68
CA PRO A 75 8.63 1.30 -1.40
C PRO A 75 8.07 0.33 -0.36
N ILE A 76 8.42 -0.96 -0.47
CA ILE A 76 7.96 -1.95 0.51
C ILE A 76 8.61 -1.70 1.87
N GLN A 77 9.90 -1.42 1.92
CA GLN A 77 10.60 -1.17 3.18
C GLN A 77 10.01 0.03 3.93
N LEU A 78 9.74 1.12 3.22
CA LEU A 78 9.09 2.30 3.81
C LEU A 78 7.66 1.99 4.28
N LEU A 79 6.88 1.27 3.48
CA LEU A 79 5.53 0.88 3.85
C LEU A 79 5.49 0.01 5.09
N VAL A 80 6.35 -1.02 5.19
CA VAL A 80 6.42 -1.90 6.36
C VAL A 80 6.78 -1.11 7.62
N ASN A 81 7.78 -0.25 7.54
CA ASN A 81 8.21 0.59 8.67
C ASN A 81 7.09 1.55 9.11
N ASN A 82 6.42 2.20 8.17
CA ASN A 82 5.34 3.12 8.45
C ASN A 82 4.10 2.40 8.99
N ALA A 83 3.74 1.25 8.41
CA ALA A 83 2.61 0.45 8.87
C ALA A 83 2.80 -0.05 10.32
N ALA A 84 4.00 -0.50 10.67
CA ALA A 84 4.34 -0.91 12.03
C ALA A 84 4.20 0.26 13.02
N ARG A 85 4.68 1.44 12.66
CA ARG A 85 4.58 2.64 13.50
C ARG A 85 3.15 3.12 13.70
N GLU A 86 2.32 2.98 12.69
CA GLU A 86 0.93 3.47 12.66
C GLU A 86 -0.10 2.40 13.06
N GLY A 87 0.34 1.19 13.40
CA GLY A 87 -0.56 0.08 13.77
C GLY A 87 -1.44 -0.42 12.62
N ILE A 88 -0.99 -0.28 11.37
CA ILE A 88 -1.71 -0.72 10.19
C ILE A 88 -1.48 -2.22 9.99
N ARG A 89 -2.56 -2.98 9.80
CA ARG A 89 -2.51 -4.40 9.45
C ARG A 89 -2.15 -4.55 7.97
N LEU A 90 -0.88 -4.80 7.71
CA LEU A 90 -0.29 -4.93 6.39
C LEU A 90 0.03 -6.40 6.08
N SER A 91 -0.24 -6.85 4.86
CA SER A 91 0.24 -8.13 4.32
C SER A 91 1.08 -7.89 3.07
N VAL A 92 2.25 -8.52 3.00
CA VAL A 92 3.22 -8.37 1.90
C VAL A 92 3.60 -9.76 1.38
N PRO A 93 2.68 -10.47 0.73
CA PRO A 93 2.99 -11.78 0.13
C PRO A 93 4.00 -11.62 -1.00
N ARG A 94 4.80 -12.65 -1.24
CA ARG A 94 5.67 -12.72 -2.43
C ARG A 94 4.84 -12.68 -3.69
N ILE A 95 5.40 -12.20 -4.78
CA ILE A 95 4.72 -12.24 -6.08
C ILE A 95 4.40 -13.69 -6.45
N GLY A 96 3.10 -13.99 -6.63
CA GLY A 96 2.61 -15.35 -6.91
C GLY A 96 2.31 -16.20 -5.67
N GLU A 97 2.62 -15.73 -4.47
CA GLU A 97 2.24 -16.40 -3.23
C GLU A 97 0.73 -16.32 -3.00
N VAL A 98 0.13 -17.44 -2.63
CA VAL A 98 -1.28 -17.49 -2.23
C VAL A 98 -1.41 -17.05 -0.79
N TRP A 99 -2.26 -16.08 -0.54
CA TRP A 99 -2.60 -15.60 0.80
C TRP A 99 -4.11 -15.46 0.95
N ASP A 100 -4.66 -15.99 2.04
CA ASP A 100 -6.07 -15.87 2.38
C ASP A 100 -6.27 -14.67 3.33
N LEU A 101 -7.28 -13.85 3.05
CA LEU A 101 -7.64 -12.68 3.86
C LEU A 101 -7.94 -13.03 5.33
N HIS A 102 -8.42 -14.25 5.59
CA HIS A 102 -8.74 -14.73 6.95
C HIS A 102 -7.51 -15.22 7.72
N GLU A 103 -6.38 -15.40 7.07
CA GLU A 103 -5.13 -15.76 7.70
C GLU A 103 -4.43 -14.53 8.32
N LYS A 104 -3.37 -14.80 9.09
CA LYS A 104 -2.52 -13.73 9.62
C LYS A 104 -1.80 -13.03 8.46
N PRO A 105 -1.56 -11.71 8.58
CA PRO A 105 -0.75 -11.00 7.59
C PRO A 105 0.60 -11.64 7.37
N VAL A 106 1.04 -11.73 6.11
CA VAL A 106 2.35 -12.23 5.74
C VAL A 106 3.37 -11.09 5.88
N LEU A 107 4.03 -11.03 7.02
CA LEU A 107 5.15 -10.12 7.31
C LEU A 107 6.40 -10.88 7.80
N LEU A 108 6.30 -12.22 7.90
CA LEU A 108 7.29 -13.02 8.61
C LEU A 108 8.55 -13.33 7.81
N ASP A 109 8.52 -13.12 6.51
CA ASP A 109 9.67 -13.36 5.62
C ASP A 109 9.92 -12.12 4.76
N PRO A 110 10.90 -11.27 5.16
CA PRO A 110 11.18 -10.03 4.45
C PRO A 110 11.91 -10.31 3.11
N TRP A 111 11.21 -10.93 2.18
CA TRP A 111 11.71 -11.33 0.88
C TRP A 111 12.24 -10.16 0.00
N TRP A 112 11.95 -8.95 0.38
CA TRP A 112 12.41 -7.71 -0.29
C TRP A 112 13.76 -7.18 0.24
N GLN A 113 14.38 -7.82 1.22
CA GLN A 113 15.69 -7.46 1.79
C GLN A 113 16.86 -8.02 0.97
#